data_49435271fd1f164e41bfaac280e448a0
#
_entry.id   49435271fd1f164e41bfaac280e448a0
#
_cell.length_a   1.000
_cell.length_b   1.000
_cell.length_c   1.000
_cell.angle_alpha   90.00
_cell.angle_beta   90.00
_cell.angle_gamma   90.00
#
_symmetry.space_group_name_H-M   'P 1'
#
loop_
_entity.id
_entity.type
_entity.pdbx_description
1 polymer ?
#
loop_
_entity_poly.entity_id
_entity_poly.type
_entity_poly.pdbx_seq_one_letter_code
_entity_poly.pdbx_strand_id
1 'polypeptide(L)'
;MATLKEKIETTFIGSDWKGEEETAEILKEIVGLKCECYDDGIDDGVDDDESEDTYIMYASFRFENSPLVVRIVYGDVTEEIGYVEVRNTKEHEQMMHLAEIERMSKGFNITSVSREDLEYRGFDTTNITDAQMEELARKMCDDYLEQMFWISLDIIAEDTMGFKKK
;
A
#
# COMPACT_ATOMS: atom_id res chain seq x y z
N MET A 1 11.57 -10.69 -3.69
CA MET A 1 10.94 -10.20 -2.43
C MET A 1 9.77 -11.10 -2.12
N ALA A 2 9.56 -11.47 -0.86
CA ALA A 2 8.39 -12.26 -0.47
C ALA A 2 7.12 -11.44 -0.68
N THR A 3 6.06 -12.08 -1.18
CA THR A 3 4.72 -11.47 -1.32
C THR A 3 4.12 -11.18 0.05
N LEU A 4 3.10 -10.30 0.10
CA LEU A 4 2.38 -10.03 1.34
C LEU A 4 1.80 -11.31 1.96
N LYS A 5 1.22 -12.17 1.12
CA LYS A 5 0.71 -13.47 1.52
C LYS A 5 1.80 -14.34 2.18
N GLU A 6 2.93 -14.52 1.51
CA GLU A 6 4.07 -15.30 2.05
C GLU A 6 4.59 -14.74 3.38
N LYS A 7 4.62 -13.42 3.54
CA LYS A 7 5.04 -12.80 4.81
C LYS A 7 4.08 -13.15 5.94
N ILE A 8 2.77 -13.06 5.71
CA ILE A 8 1.74 -13.37 6.71
C ILE A 8 1.82 -14.87 7.06
N GLU A 9 1.81 -15.76 6.06
CA GLU A 9 1.89 -17.21 6.26
C GLU A 9 3.14 -17.61 7.04
N THR A 10 4.30 -17.07 6.68
CA THR A 10 5.57 -17.40 7.36
C THR A 10 5.61 -16.89 8.80
N THR A 11 4.89 -15.81 9.11
CA THR A 11 4.85 -15.26 10.47
C THR A 11 3.99 -16.10 11.41
N PHE A 12 2.88 -16.63 10.91
CA PHE A 12 1.87 -17.26 11.76
C PHE A 12 1.88 -18.78 11.73
N ILE A 13 2.06 -19.43 10.59
CA ILE A 13 1.98 -20.91 10.50
C ILE A 13 3.06 -21.56 11.38
N GLY A 14 2.63 -22.45 12.28
CA GLY A 14 3.51 -23.14 13.24
C GLY A 14 3.87 -22.30 14.47
N SER A 15 3.26 -21.11 14.65
CA SER A 15 3.37 -20.34 15.88
C SER A 15 2.14 -20.55 16.77
N ASP A 16 2.27 -20.20 18.06
CA ASP A 16 1.15 -20.25 18.99
C ASP A 16 0.19 -19.07 18.77
N TRP A 17 -1.10 -19.35 18.97
CA TRP A 17 -2.15 -18.32 18.98
C TRP A 17 -1.97 -17.38 20.17
N LYS A 18 -1.94 -16.08 19.91
CA LYS A 18 -1.64 -15.04 20.90
C LYS A 18 -2.86 -14.22 21.32
N GLY A 19 -4.03 -14.62 20.88
CA GLY A 19 -5.25 -13.84 21.04
C GLY A 19 -5.44 -12.79 19.95
N GLU A 20 -6.65 -12.23 19.90
CA GLU A 20 -7.07 -11.35 18.82
C GLU A 20 -6.31 -10.02 18.80
N GLU A 21 -6.11 -9.40 19.98
CA GLU A 21 -5.48 -8.07 20.09
C GLU A 21 -4.02 -8.11 19.65
N GLU A 22 -3.23 -9.07 20.15
CA GLU A 22 -1.81 -9.18 19.80
C GLU A 22 -1.65 -9.58 18.33
N THR A 23 -2.50 -10.49 17.82
CA THR A 23 -2.51 -10.88 16.42
C THR A 23 -2.86 -9.71 15.49
N ALA A 24 -3.84 -8.87 15.87
CA ALA A 24 -4.19 -7.67 15.11
C ALA A 24 -3.02 -6.66 15.05
N GLU A 25 -2.27 -6.48 16.13
CA GLU A 25 -1.09 -5.60 16.11
C GLU A 25 0.03 -6.16 15.22
N ILE A 26 0.29 -7.48 15.26
CA ILE A 26 1.27 -8.12 14.36
C ILE A 26 0.85 -7.95 12.89
N LEU A 27 -0.41 -8.22 12.58
CA LEU A 27 -0.94 -8.03 11.23
C LEU A 27 -0.85 -6.57 10.76
N LYS A 28 -1.14 -5.63 11.65
CA LYS A 28 -0.99 -4.19 11.39
C LYS A 28 0.47 -3.82 11.05
N GLU A 29 1.45 -4.38 11.75
CA GLU A 29 2.87 -4.15 11.44
C GLU A 29 3.25 -4.70 10.08
N ILE A 30 2.76 -5.90 9.71
CA ILE A 30 3.08 -6.54 8.42
C ILE A 30 2.42 -5.79 7.24
N VAL A 31 1.15 -5.40 7.39
CA VAL A 31 0.33 -4.80 6.33
C VAL A 31 0.47 -3.28 6.27
N GLY A 32 0.76 -2.64 7.40
CA GLY A 32 0.83 -1.18 7.51
C GLY A 32 -0.53 -0.48 7.63
N LEU A 33 -1.62 -1.23 7.85
CA LEU A 33 -2.98 -0.71 8.02
C LEU A 33 -3.56 -1.16 9.35
N LYS A 34 -4.43 -0.32 9.95
CA LYS A 34 -5.15 -0.68 11.14
C LYS A 34 -5.98 -1.94 10.89
N CYS A 35 -5.93 -2.86 11.85
CA CYS A 35 -6.52 -4.19 11.78
C CYS A 35 -7.42 -4.43 12.99
N GLU A 36 -8.50 -5.17 12.78
CA GLU A 36 -9.40 -5.62 13.84
C GLU A 36 -9.93 -7.03 13.55
N CYS A 37 -10.12 -7.83 14.58
CA CYS A 37 -10.88 -9.08 14.48
C CYS A 37 -12.36 -8.71 14.33
N TYR A 38 -13.03 -9.29 13.34
CA TYR A 38 -14.45 -9.02 13.10
C TYR A 38 -15.33 -10.28 13.15
N ASP A 39 -14.70 -11.44 13.15
CA ASP A 39 -15.40 -12.74 13.18
C ASP A 39 -14.46 -13.79 13.75
N ASP A 40 -14.94 -14.57 14.70
CA ASP A 40 -14.23 -15.67 15.36
C ASP A 40 -15.22 -16.80 15.70
N GLY A 41 -14.73 -18.00 15.88
CA GLY A 41 -15.59 -19.13 16.22
C GLY A 41 -14.93 -20.49 16.03
N ILE A 42 -15.78 -21.50 15.95
CA ILE A 42 -15.40 -22.88 15.66
C ILE A 42 -15.43 -23.10 14.14
N ASP A 43 -14.41 -23.74 13.59
CA ASP A 43 -14.36 -24.09 12.17
C ASP A 43 -15.08 -25.42 11.93
N ASP A 44 -16.35 -25.36 11.56
CA ASP A 44 -17.21 -26.55 11.31
C ASP A 44 -16.82 -27.33 10.03
N GLY A 45 -15.77 -26.89 9.33
CA GLY A 45 -15.35 -27.47 8.03
C GLY A 45 -14.39 -28.64 8.13
N VAL A 46 -14.03 -29.11 9.32
CA VAL A 46 -13.16 -30.28 9.50
C VAL A 46 -14.01 -31.48 9.88
N ASP A 47 -13.94 -32.52 9.05
CA ASP A 47 -14.63 -33.80 9.30
C ASP A 47 -14.33 -34.30 10.72
N ASP A 48 -15.40 -34.50 11.50
CA ASP A 48 -15.40 -35.18 12.81
C ASP A 48 -14.78 -36.58 12.70
N ASP A 49 -13.48 -36.67 12.86
CA ASP A 49 -12.87 -37.94 13.25
C ASP A 49 -13.07 -38.07 14.77
N GLU A 50 -13.87 -39.06 15.19
CA GLU A 50 -14.39 -39.24 16.54
C GLU A 50 -13.33 -39.47 17.64
N SER A 51 -12.27 -38.74 17.67
CA SER A 51 -11.25 -38.84 18.73
C SER A 51 -10.96 -37.51 19.41
N GLU A 52 -11.62 -37.39 20.56
CA GLU A 52 -11.30 -36.42 21.64
C GLU A 52 -11.53 -34.94 21.33
N ASP A 53 -12.47 -34.33 22.04
CA ASP A 53 -12.74 -32.93 22.44
C ASP A 53 -11.79 -31.77 21.96
N THR A 54 -11.25 -31.87 20.76
CA THR A 54 -10.38 -30.83 20.18
C THR A 54 -11.14 -30.08 19.09
N TYR A 55 -11.49 -28.84 19.37
CA TYR A 55 -12.11 -27.98 18.36
C TYR A 55 -11.05 -27.25 17.55
N ILE A 56 -11.37 -27.02 16.29
CA ILE A 56 -10.60 -26.13 15.46
C ILE A 56 -11.26 -24.76 15.53
N MET A 57 -10.49 -23.78 15.95
CA MET A 57 -10.93 -22.40 16.12
C MET A 57 -10.45 -21.54 14.96
N TYR A 58 -11.15 -20.47 14.68
CA TYR A 58 -10.67 -19.45 13.75
C TYR A 58 -10.88 -18.04 14.28
N ALA A 59 -10.06 -17.11 13.77
CA ALA A 59 -10.27 -15.67 13.90
C ALA A 59 -10.03 -15.01 12.55
N SER A 60 -10.92 -14.12 12.15
CA SER A 60 -10.90 -13.40 10.89
C SER A 60 -10.66 -11.91 11.10
N PHE A 61 -9.71 -11.37 10.38
CA PHE A 61 -9.25 -9.99 10.52
C PHE A 61 -9.53 -9.20 9.24
N ARG A 62 -9.98 -7.97 9.42
CA ARG A 62 -10.14 -6.99 8.34
C ARG A 62 -9.27 -5.76 8.58
N PHE A 63 -8.94 -5.08 7.50
CA PHE A 63 -8.07 -3.92 7.51
C PHE A 63 -8.82 -2.66 7.10
N GLU A 64 -8.57 -1.56 7.79
CA GLU A 64 -9.24 -0.28 7.55
C GLU A 64 -9.01 0.19 6.12
N ASN A 65 -10.12 0.50 5.42
CA ASN A 65 -10.13 0.94 4.02
C ASN A 65 -9.44 -0.02 3.03
N SER A 66 -9.45 -1.34 3.31
CA SER A 66 -8.84 -2.36 2.45
C SER A 66 -9.77 -3.54 2.25
N PRO A 67 -9.79 -4.16 1.05
CA PRO A 67 -10.50 -5.41 0.81
C PRO A 67 -9.80 -6.63 1.38
N LEU A 68 -8.57 -6.48 1.91
CA LEU A 68 -7.77 -7.58 2.46
C LEU A 68 -8.46 -8.23 3.65
N VAL A 69 -8.48 -9.54 3.67
CA VAL A 69 -8.98 -10.36 4.78
C VAL A 69 -7.95 -11.43 5.10
N VAL A 70 -7.66 -11.61 6.39
CA VAL A 70 -6.82 -12.69 6.90
C VAL A 70 -7.63 -13.53 7.86
N ARG A 71 -7.72 -14.84 7.63
CA ARG A 71 -8.32 -15.81 8.54
C ARG A 71 -7.22 -16.71 9.08
N ILE A 72 -7.13 -16.80 10.39
CA ILE A 72 -6.18 -17.64 11.11
C ILE A 72 -6.95 -18.79 11.74
N VAL A 73 -6.47 -20.01 11.55
CA VAL A 73 -7.08 -21.25 12.05
C VAL A 73 -6.09 -21.93 12.99
N TYR A 74 -6.53 -22.25 14.19
CA TYR A 74 -5.71 -22.80 15.28
C TYR A 74 -6.47 -23.84 16.09
N GLY A 75 -5.74 -24.71 16.80
CA GLY A 75 -6.32 -25.69 17.73
C GLY A 75 -6.68 -25.04 19.05
N ASP A 76 -7.82 -25.38 19.62
CA ASP A 76 -8.27 -24.85 20.92
C ASP A 76 -7.39 -25.32 22.11
N VAL A 77 -6.86 -26.54 22.01
CA VAL A 77 -6.00 -27.15 23.05
C VAL A 77 -4.51 -26.93 22.80
N THR A 78 -4.10 -27.04 21.53
CA THR A 78 -2.68 -26.86 21.15
C THR A 78 -2.28 -25.42 21.02
N GLU A 79 -3.24 -24.53 20.79
CA GLU A 79 -3.05 -23.13 20.44
C GLU A 79 -2.15 -22.92 19.20
N GLU A 80 -1.69 -23.98 18.54
CA GLU A 80 -0.84 -23.90 17.37
C GLU A 80 -1.65 -23.47 16.14
N ILE A 81 -1.13 -22.48 15.39
CA ILE A 81 -1.72 -22.01 14.14
C ILE A 81 -1.33 -22.97 13.02
N GLY A 82 -2.30 -23.77 12.59
CA GLY A 82 -2.11 -24.76 11.53
C GLY A 82 -2.30 -24.19 10.12
N TYR A 83 -3.15 -23.17 9.99
CA TYR A 83 -3.51 -22.64 8.67
C TYR A 83 -3.80 -21.14 8.70
N VAL A 84 -3.41 -20.46 7.64
CA VAL A 84 -3.68 -19.04 7.41
C VAL A 84 -4.21 -18.84 6.00
N GLU A 85 -5.40 -18.26 5.88
CA GLU A 85 -5.98 -17.87 4.60
C GLU A 85 -5.90 -16.38 4.40
N VAL A 86 -5.32 -15.96 3.27
CA VAL A 86 -5.21 -14.53 2.90
C VAL A 86 -5.99 -14.30 1.61
N ARG A 87 -7.06 -13.51 1.69
CA ARG A 87 -7.97 -13.21 0.58
C ARG A 87 -7.79 -11.78 0.08
N ASN A 88 -8.13 -11.55 -1.18
CA ASN A 88 -8.18 -10.23 -1.82
C ASN A 88 -6.83 -9.49 -1.85
N THR A 89 -5.72 -10.24 -1.91
CA THR A 89 -4.38 -9.64 -1.96
C THR A 89 -4.16 -8.78 -3.20
N LYS A 90 -4.67 -9.21 -4.35
CA LYS A 90 -4.53 -8.46 -5.63
C LYS A 90 -5.28 -7.14 -5.59
N GLU A 91 -6.50 -7.15 -5.09
CA GLU A 91 -7.34 -5.97 -4.92
C GLU A 91 -6.70 -4.99 -3.93
N HIS A 92 -6.11 -5.52 -2.84
CA HIS A 92 -5.35 -4.72 -1.88
C HIS A 92 -4.11 -4.09 -2.52
N GLU A 93 -3.30 -4.88 -3.24
CA GLU A 93 -2.10 -4.39 -3.93
C GLU A 93 -2.45 -3.31 -4.98
N GLN A 94 -3.53 -3.49 -5.75
CA GLN A 94 -4.02 -2.49 -6.69
C GLN A 94 -4.45 -1.20 -5.99
N MET A 95 -5.19 -1.31 -4.88
CA MET A 95 -5.63 -0.16 -4.09
C MET A 95 -4.42 0.61 -3.53
N MET A 96 -3.43 -0.09 -2.96
CA MET A 96 -2.22 0.53 -2.43
C MET A 96 -1.40 1.22 -3.53
N HIS A 97 -1.32 0.60 -4.72
CA HIS A 97 -0.65 1.20 -5.87
C HIS A 97 -1.35 2.48 -6.35
N LEU A 98 -2.69 2.47 -6.43
CA LEU A 98 -3.47 3.66 -6.78
C LEU A 98 -3.32 4.78 -5.73
N ALA A 99 -3.35 4.43 -4.44
CA ALA A 99 -3.14 5.39 -3.37
C ALA A 99 -1.72 6.01 -3.40
N GLU A 100 -0.70 5.22 -3.76
CA GLU A 100 0.66 5.71 -3.94
C GLU A 100 0.76 6.63 -5.16
N ILE A 101 0.14 6.28 -6.30
CA ILE A 101 0.07 7.16 -7.47
C ILE A 101 -0.62 8.48 -7.09
N GLU A 102 -1.74 8.43 -6.37
CA GLU A 102 -2.45 9.62 -5.90
C GLU A 102 -1.59 10.46 -4.94
N ARG A 103 -0.87 9.81 -4.01
CA ARG A 103 0.06 10.48 -3.10
C ARG A 103 1.19 11.18 -3.86
N MET A 104 1.77 10.52 -4.86
CA MET A 104 2.81 11.10 -5.70
C MET A 104 2.26 12.22 -6.59
N SER A 105 0.98 12.13 -7.02
CA SER A 105 0.32 13.16 -7.82
C SER A 105 -0.10 14.41 -7.02
N LYS A 106 -0.10 14.34 -5.68
CA LYS A 106 -0.35 15.50 -4.80
C LYS A 106 0.82 16.49 -4.72
N GLY A 107 1.81 16.36 -5.59
CA GLY A 107 2.80 17.42 -5.82
C GLY A 107 2.08 18.70 -6.29
N PHE A 108 2.47 19.83 -5.74
CA PHE A 108 1.97 21.12 -6.25
C PHE A 108 2.68 21.42 -7.56
N ASN A 109 1.91 21.62 -8.64
CA ASN A 109 2.47 21.96 -9.94
C ASN A 109 3.15 23.33 -9.89
N ILE A 110 4.41 23.36 -10.28
CA ILE A 110 5.17 24.62 -10.36
C ILE A 110 4.99 25.24 -11.75
N THR A 111 4.96 24.40 -12.79
CA THR A 111 4.80 24.83 -14.17
C THR A 111 4.18 23.72 -15.02
N SER A 112 3.71 24.10 -16.19
CA SER A 112 3.23 23.19 -17.23
C SER A 112 3.75 23.70 -18.58
N VAL A 113 3.76 22.82 -19.59
CA VAL A 113 4.05 23.18 -20.99
C VAL A 113 2.85 22.81 -21.85
N SER A 114 2.44 23.73 -22.69
CA SER A 114 1.32 23.59 -23.64
C SER A 114 1.79 23.70 -25.10
N ARG A 115 0.89 23.38 -26.05
CA ARG A 115 1.16 23.60 -27.47
C ARG A 115 1.27 25.09 -27.80
N GLU A 116 0.48 25.94 -27.12
CA GLU A 116 0.54 27.37 -27.26
C GLU A 116 1.92 27.94 -26.86
N ASP A 117 2.59 27.36 -25.87
CA ASP A 117 3.96 27.77 -25.50
C ASP A 117 4.94 27.47 -26.63
N LEU A 118 4.80 26.32 -27.29
CA LEU A 118 5.61 25.95 -28.45
C LEU A 118 5.34 26.90 -29.62
N GLU A 119 4.08 27.19 -29.93
CA GLU A 119 3.69 28.13 -30.99
C GLU A 119 4.21 29.53 -30.71
N TYR A 120 4.12 30.00 -29.47
CA TYR A 120 4.69 31.29 -29.06
C TYR A 120 6.20 31.34 -29.30
N ARG A 121 6.90 30.23 -29.19
CA ARG A 121 8.32 30.08 -29.45
C ARG A 121 8.63 29.81 -30.93
N GLY A 122 7.61 29.73 -31.80
CA GLY A 122 7.73 29.57 -33.26
C GLY A 122 7.84 28.16 -33.76
N PHE A 123 7.49 27.16 -32.93
CA PHE A 123 7.44 25.77 -33.36
C PHE A 123 6.11 25.43 -34.04
N ASP A 124 6.14 24.57 -35.05
CA ASP A 124 4.92 24.02 -35.66
C ASP A 124 4.37 22.86 -34.84
N THR A 125 3.16 23.05 -34.30
CA THR A 125 2.51 22.07 -33.43
C THR A 125 1.52 21.16 -34.14
N THR A 126 1.30 21.34 -35.46
CA THR A 126 0.26 20.68 -36.25
C THR A 126 0.29 19.15 -36.16
N ASN A 127 1.46 18.56 -36.07
CA ASN A 127 1.65 17.10 -36.07
C ASN A 127 2.21 16.58 -34.70
N ILE A 128 2.28 17.41 -33.69
CA ILE A 128 2.78 17.00 -32.38
C ILE A 128 1.66 16.21 -31.65
N THR A 129 1.95 14.96 -31.32
CA THR A 129 1.04 14.09 -30.57
C THR A 129 1.08 14.40 -29.08
N ASP A 130 0.04 13.95 -28.34
CA ASP A 130 0.02 14.08 -26.87
C ASP A 130 1.21 13.35 -26.21
N ALA A 131 1.56 12.15 -26.72
CA ALA A 131 2.73 11.41 -26.24
C ALA A 131 4.05 12.18 -26.40
N GLN A 132 4.18 12.96 -27.49
CA GLN A 132 5.35 13.84 -27.66
C GLN A 132 5.33 15.04 -26.73
N MET A 133 4.15 15.57 -26.41
CA MET A 133 3.99 16.62 -25.40
C MET A 133 4.34 16.13 -23.98
N GLU A 134 3.92 14.92 -23.64
CA GLU A 134 4.28 14.27 -22.36
C GLU A 134 5.80 14.04 -22.26
N GLU A 135 6.42 13.56 -23.32
CA GLU A 135 7.88 13.36 -23.37
C GLU A 135 8.65 14.69 -23.28
N LEU A 136 8.14 15.76 -23.91
CA LEU A 136 8.70 17.11 -23.78
C LEU A 136 8.60 17.59 -22.34
N ALA A 137 7.42 17.48 -21.72
CA ALA A 137 7.20 17.90 -20.34
C ALA A 137 8.12 17.16 -19.37
N ARG A 138 8.29 15.83 -19.55
CA ARG A 138 9.20 15.02 -18.76
C ARG A 138 10.66 15.50 -18.89
N LYS A 139 11.15 15.72 -20.10
CA LYS A 139 12.52 16.20 -20.34
C LYS A 139 12.76 17.58 -19.76
N MET A 140 11.78 18.47 -19.87
CA MET A 140 11.86 19.81 -19.25
C MET A 140 11.88 19.74 -17.73
N CYS A 141 11.10 18.82 -17.15
CA CYS A 141 11.10 18.59 -15.71
C CYS A 141 12.47 18.09 -15.22
N ASP A 142 13.03 17.10 -15.92
CA ASP A 142 14.36 16.54 -15.60
C ASP A 142 15.44 17.62 -15.66
N ASP A 143 15.47 18.45 -16.72
CA ASP A 143 16.41 19.55 -16.90
C ASP A 143 16.26 20.63 -15.80
N TYR A 144 15.02 20.98 -15.44
CA TYR A 144 14.74 21.94 -14.38
C TYR A 144 15.19 21.44 -13.00
N LEU A 145 14.94 20.15 -12.70
CA LEU A 145 15.36 19.52 -11.45
C LEU A 145 16.89 19.49 -11.31
N GLU A 146 17.61 19.23 -12.39
CA GLU A 146 19.08 19.18 -12.38
C GLU A 146 19.72 20.56 -12.20
N GLN A 147 19.13 21.62 -12.78
CA GLN A 147 19.79 22.92 -12.86
C GLN A 147 19.37 23.90 -11.77
N MET A 148 18.08 24.09 -11.53
CA MET A 148 17.59 25.26 -10.78
C MET A 148 16.64 24.94 -9.61
N PHE A 149 15.97 23.80 -9.61
CA PHE A 149 14.87 23.51 -8.69
C PHE A 149 15.25 23.69 -7.22
N TRP A 150 16.30 23.04 -6.77
CA TRP A 150 16.71 23.06 -5.35
C TRP A 150 17.18 24.43 -4.88
N ILE A 151 17.86 25.15 -5.76
CA ILE A 151 18.32 26.52 -5.46
C ILE A 151 17.13 27.46 -5.32
N SER A 152 16.18 27.39 -6.26
CA SER A 152 14.96 28.21 -6.23
C SER A 152 14.08 27.86 -5.04
N LEU A 153 13.94 26.57 -4.72
CA LEU A 153 13.17 26.12 -3.56
C LEU A 153 13.74 26.70 -2.27
N ASP A 154 15.04 26.60 -2.06
CA ASP A 154 15.69 27.10 -0.84
C ASP A 154 15.51 28.61 -0.71
N ILE A 155 15.79 29.38 -1.76
CA ILE A 155 15.66 30.84 -1.75
C ILE A 155 14.20 31.27 -1.48
N ILE A 156 13.25 30.72 -2.22
CA ILE A 156 11.84 31.09 -2.07
C ILE A 156 11.29 30.69 -0.71
N ALA A 157 11.55 29.46 -0.28
CA ALA A 157 11.04 28.96 0.98
C ALA A 157 11.62 29.72 2.18
N GLU A 158 12.93 30.02 2.18
CA GLU A 158 13.62 30.67 3.30
C GLU A 158 13.48 32.20 3.27
N ASP A 159 13.86 32.84 2.15
CA ASP A 159 13.93 34.28 2.06
C ASP A 159 12.57 34.95 1.80
N THR A 160 11.70 34.32 1.00
CA THR A 160 10.43 34.93 0.61
C THR A 160 9.28 34.46 1.53
N MET A 161 9.22 33.20 1.86
CA MET A 161 8.14 32.59 2.65
C MET A 161 8.45 32.46 4.14
N GLY A 162 9.71 32.63 4.54
CA GLY A 162 10.16 32.58 5.93
C GLY A 162 10.08 31.20 6.57
N PHE A 163 10.12 30.12 5.77
CA PHE A 163 10.10 28.75 6.29
C PHE A 163 11.44 28.45 6.97
N LYS A 164 11.37 27.73 8.10
CA LYS A 164 12.57 27.37 8.87
C LYS A 164 13.03 25.98 8.47
N LYS A 165 14.30 25.84 8.15
CA LYS A 165 14.95 24.53 8.06
C LYS A 165 14.99 23.85 9.42
N LYS A 166 14.82 22.52 9.45
CA LYS A 166 14.92 21.70 10.66
C LYS A 166 16.36 21.40 11.01
#